data_edf3ce3ff6b76039b95e7226370b6963
#
_entry.id   edf3ce3ff6b76039b95e7226370b6963
#
_cell.length_a   1.000
_cell.length_b   1.000
_cell.length_c   1.000
_cell.angle_alpha   90.00
_cell.angle_beta   90.00
_cell.angle_gamma   90.00
#
_symmetry.space_group_name_H-M   'P 1'
#
loop_
_entity.id
_entity.type
_entity.pdbx_description
1 polymer ?
#
loop_
_entity_poly.entity_id
_entity_poly.type
_entity_poly.pdbx_seq_one_letter_code
_entity_poly.pdbx_strand_id
1 'polypeptide(L)'
;YKNAYIGNHSHSHDYLVNFEKKKITNDIKIANRNFISELGYNPIFFSYPFGEYSNYIKKVISENFKFSFGQHSGVIDVNKDKYELPRFPINEKYGDLKRFKFLINLQPLEYKNLLPKEKFITLKNNPPLLTVEFFKDQKNIQNINCFSNESDEWKNPILNFDKNKLIVQFREKFTFRRGRINCSLNDNGTWRWFGSQF
;
A
#
# COMPACT_ATOMS: atom_id res chain seq x y z
N TYR A 1 -2.24 28.02 -1.45
CA TYR A 1 -2.13 28.00 0.03
C TYR A 1 -0.68 27.73 0.41
N LYS A 2 -0.11 28.55 1.30
CA LYS A 2 1.33 28.58 1.65
C LYS A 2 1.84 27.25 2.25
N ASN A 3 0.95 26.39 2.78
CA ASN A 3 1.28 25.14 3.45
C ASN A 3 0.62 23.91 2.79
N ALA A 4 0.15 24.02 1.55
CA ALA A 4 -0.43 22.91 0.80
C ALA A 4 0.50 22.52 -0.35
N TYR A 5 0.71 21.22 -0.51
CA TYR A 5 1.41 20.66 -1.66
C TYR A 5 0.46 19.75 -2.43
N ILE A 6 0.35 19.97 -3.74
CA ILE A 6 -0.49 19.14 -4.60
C ILE A 6 0.40 18.09 -5.28
N GLY A 7 0.03 16.83 -5.16
CA GLY A 7 0.67 15.70 -5.86
C GLY A 7 -0.08 15.31 -7.13
N ASN A 8 0.57 14.53 -7.99
CA ASN A 8 0.00 14.05 -9.23
C ASN A 8 -0.87 12.79 -9.00
N HIS A 9 -1.89 12.60 -9.84
CA HIS A 9 -2.82 11.47 -9.76
C HIS A 9 -3.20 10.92 -11.15
N SER A 10 -2.25 10.90 -12.09
CA SER A 10 -2.39 10.60 -13.52
C SER A 10 -3.17 11.66 -14.31
N HIS A 11 -3.23 11.49 -15.61
CA HIS A 11 -4.04 12.33 -16.48
C HIS A 11 -5.45 11.78 -16.67
N SER A 12 -5.57 10.49 -16.97
CA SER A 12 -6.86 9.87 -17.29
C SER A 12 -7.67 9.46 -16.07
N HIS A 13 -7.03 9.28 -14.90
CA HIS A 13 -7.62 8.66 -13.71
C HIS A 13 -8.20 7.26 -13.99
N ASP A 14 -7.60 6.53 -14.94
CA ASP A 14 -7.97 5.16 -15.27
C ASP A 14 -7.15 4.14 -14.46
N TYR A 15 -7.57 2.87 -14.54
CA TYR A 15 -6.79 1.74 -14.00
C TYR A 15 -5.50 1.55 -14.84
N LEU A 16 -4.41 2.17 -14.42
CA LEU A 16 -3.14 2.14 -15.15
C LEU A 16 -2.62 0.71 -15.36
N VAL A 17 -2.98 -0.23 -14.48
CA VAL A 17 -2.62 -1.65 -14.60
C VAL A 17 -3.21 -2.32 -15.84
N ASN A 18 -4.26 -1.76 -16.43
CA ASN A 18 -4.87 -2.24 -17.66
C ASN A 18 -4.24 -1.65 -18.93
N PHE A 19 -3.32 -0.70 -18.78
CA PHE A 19 -2.75 0.00 -19.92
C PHE A 19 -1.48 -0.68 -20.42
N GLU A 20 -1.26 -0.61 -21.73
CA GLU A 20 0.02 -0.92 -22.33
C GLU A 20 1.09 0.09 -21.89
N LYS A 21 2.33 -0.36 -21.88
CA LYS A 21 3.51 0.41 -21.44
C LYS A 21 3.58 1.83 -22.03
N LYS A 22 3.39 1.94 -23.33
CA LYS A 22 3.42 3.22 -24.05
C LYS A 22 2.32 4.18 -23.57
N LYS A 23 1.12 3.64 -23.31
CA LYS A 23 -0.03 4.43 -22.83
C LYS A 23 0.21 4.95 -21.41
N ILE A 24 0.76 4.12 -20.51
CA ILE A 24 1.13 4.55 -19.14
C ILE A 24 2.13 5.71 -19.19
N THR A 25 3.23 5.54 -19.94
CA THR A 25 4.26 6.58 -20.07
C THR A 25 3.69 7.88 -20.64
N ASN A 26 2.79 7.79 -21.63
CA ASN A 26 2.17 8.96 -22.23
C ASN A 26 1.19 9.64 -21.26
N ASP A 27 0.40 8.89 -20.52
CA ASP A 27 -0.51 9.43 -19.50
C ASP A 27 0.25 10.26 -18.46
N ILE A 28 1.34 9.71 -17.92
CA ILE A 28 2.18 10.42 -16.96
C ILE A 28 2.84 11.68 -17.57
N LYS A 29 3.30 11.62 -18.81
CA LYS A 29 3.86 12.79 -19.49
C LYS A 29 2.84 13.92 -19.68
N ILE A 30 1.61 13.57 -20.04
CA ILE A 30 0.52 14.56 -20.18
C ILE A 30 0.20 15.16 -18.82
N ALA A 31 0.03 14.32 -17.78
CA ALA A 31 -0.24 14.77 -16.44
C ALA A 31 0.83 15.75 -15.92
N ASN A 32 2.12 15.43 -16.11
CA ASN A 32 3.21 16.29 -15.66
C ASN A 32 3.27 17.61 -16.43
N ARG A 33 3.02 17.61 -17.76
CA ARG A 33 2.96 18.85 -18.53
C ARG A 33 1.84 19.77 -18.05
N ASN A 34 0.65 19.23 -17.83
CA ASN A 34 -0.47 20.00 -17.30
C ASN A 34 -0.15 20.56 -15.91
N PHE A 35 0.50 19.75 -15.07
CA PHE A 35 0.90 20.16 -13.72
C PHE A 35 1.88 21.34 -13.75
N ILE A 36 2.89 21.29 -14.63
CA ILE A 36 3.85 22.38 -14.79
C ILE A 36 3.18 23.63 -15.36
N SER A 37 2.29 23.46 -16.36
CA SER A 37 1.58 24.57 -17.00
C SER A 37 0.68 25.31 -15.99
N GLU A 38 -0.05 24.58 -15.16
CA GLU A 38 -1.05 25.17 -14.26
C GLU A 38 -0.46 25.62 -12.92
N LEU A 39 0.55 24.93 -12.41
CA LEU A 39 1.06 25.13 -11.04
C LEU A 39 2.52 25.61 -11.01
N GLY A 40 3.24 25.59 -12.12
CA GLY A 40 4.59 26.12 -12.25
C GLY A 40 5.69 25.26 -11.60
N TYR A 41 5.41 24.00 -11.20
CA TYR A 41 6.41 23.10 -10.62
C TYR A 41 6.18 21.64 -11.00
N ASN A 42 7.26 20.84 -10.92
CA ASN A 42 7.17 19.39 -11.08
C ASN A 42 6.67 18.74 -9.78
N PRO A 43 5.61 17.92 -9.82
CA PRO A 43 5.14 17.21 -8.64
C PRO A 43 6.16 16.15 -8.22
N ILE A 44 6.42 16.05 -6.93
CA ILE A 44 7.31 15.01 -6.37
C ILE A 44 6.54 13.81 -5.81
N PHE A 45 5.23 13.96 -5.59
CA PHE A 45 4.34 12.92 -5.10
C PHE A 45 3.40 12.44 -6.18
N PHE A 46 3.17 11.13 -6.18
CA PHE A 46 2.17 10.48 -7.02
C PHE A 46 1.24 9.61 -6.19
N SER A 47 -0.06 9.63 -6.46
CA SER A 47 -1.01 8.66 -5.94
C SER A 47 -1.49 7.78 -7.09
N TYR A 48 -1.42 6.47 -6.93
CA TYR A 48 -1.95 5.57 -7.95
C TYR A 48 -3.48 5.69 -8.03
N PRO A 49 -4.07 5.90 -9.22
CA PRO A 49 -5.51 5.79 -9.40
C PRO A 49 -6.02 4.46 -8.85
N PHE A 50 -7.09 4.51 -8.05
CA PHE A 50 -7.65 3.37 -7.33
C PHE A 50 -6.66 2.66 -6.37
N GLY A 51 -5.43 3.15 -6.26
CA GLY A 51 -4.35 2.54 -5.48
C GLY A 51 -3.67 1.36 -6.16
N GLU A 52 -4.07 0.97 -7.37
CA GLU A 52 -3.54 -0.21 -8.07
C GLU A 52 -2.22 0.09 -8.77
N TYR A 53 -1.28 -0.81 -8.65
CA TYR A 53 0.03 -0.75 -9.30
C TYR A 53 0.62 -2.14 -9.53
N SER A 54 1.52 -2.22 -10.49
CA SER A 54 2.40 -3.36 -10.76
C SER A 54 3.86 -2.92 -10.61
N ASN A 55 4.78 -3.86 -10.57
CA ASN A 55 6.22 -3.53 -10.57
C ASN A 55 6.63 -2.70 -11.79
N TYR A 56 5.99 -2.93 -12.94
CA TYR A 56 6.26 -2.13 -14.13
C TYR A 56 5.81 -0.67 -13.94
N ILE A 57 4.59 -0.44 -13.42
CA ILE A 57 4.08 0.91 -13.16
C ILE A 57 4.95 1.63 -12.13
N LYS A 58 5.34 0.95 -11.05
CA LYS A 58 6.27 1.50 -10.05
C LYS A 58 7.57 1.99 -10.70
N LYS A 59 8.11 1.23 -11.66
CA LYS A 59 9.31 1.64 -12.40
C LYS A 59 9.07 2.95 -13.16
N VAL A 60 7.99 3.06 -13.93
CA VAL A 60 7.65 4.31 -14.65
C VAL A 60 7.48 5.48 -13.68
N ILE A 61 6.79 5.25 -12.57
CA ILE A 61 6.56 6.28 -11.56
C ILE A 61 7.88 6.70 -10.89
N SER A 62 8.79 5.77 -10.62
CA SER A 62 10.08 6.07 -9.99
C SER A 62 11.01 6.93 -10.85
N GLU A 63 10.82 6.93 -12.17
CA GLU A 63 11.54 7.77 -13.11
C GLU A 63 11.02 9.23 -13.13
N ASN A 64 9.82 9.47 -12.60
CA ASN A 64 9.12 10.76 -12.69
C ASN A 64 8.83 11.41 -11.32
N PHE A 65 8.78 10.64 -10.25
CA PHE A 65 8.38 11.12 -8.91
C PHE A 65 9.34 10.62 -7.84
N LYS A 66 9.35 11.29 -6.69
CA LYS A 66 10.19 10.88 -5.54
C LYS A 66 9.50 9.86 -4.65
N PHE A 67 8.17 9.92 -4.57
CA PHE A 67 7.35 9.06 -3.71
C PHE A 67 6.03 8.74 -4.38
N SER A 68 5.49 7.54 -4.09
CA SER A 68 4.11 7.23 -4.52
C SER A 68 3.32 6.44 -3.49
N PHE A 69 1.99 6.62 -3.54
CA PHE A 69 1.04 6.14 -2.54
C PHE A 69 0.01 5.20 -3.15
N GLY A 70 -0.12 4.02 -2.55
CA GLY A 70 -1.24 3.12 -2.76
C GLY A 70 -2.49 3.57 -2.00
N GLN A 71 -3.48 2.67 -1.89
CA GLN A 71 -4.70 2.88 -1.07
C GLN A 71 -4.85 1.85 0.05
N HIS A 72 -3.79 1.14 0.40
CA HIS A 72 -3.76 0.26 1.55
C HIS A 72 -3.42 1.04 2.82
N SER A 73 -4.02 0.63 3.94
CA SER A 73 -3.76 1.24 5.23
C SER A 73 -2.41 0.76 5.79
N GLY A 74 -1.67 1.67 6.39
CA GLY A 74 -0.39 1.32 7.01
C GLY A 74 0.39 2.54 7.48
N VAL A 75 1.42 2.30 8.25
CA VAL A 75 2.38 3.31 8.69
C VAL A 75 3.55 3.33 7.70
N ILE A 76 4.00 4.53 7.34
CA ILE A 76 5.16 4.69 6.47
C ILE A 76 6.41 4.23 7.23
N ASP A 77 7.12 3.26 6.65
CA ASP A 77 8.45 2.86 7.08
C ASP A 77 9.47 3.39 6.06
N VAL A 78 10.37 4.26 6.51
CA VAL A 78 11.36 4.92 5.66
C VAL A 78 12.37 3.95 5.03
N ASN A 79 12.46 2.72 5.56
CA ASN A 79 13.34 1.66 5.06
C ASN A 79 12.67 0.78 3.98
N LYS A 80 11.42 1.08 3.62
CA LYS A 80 10.65 0.31 2.64
C LYS A 80 10.57 1.01 1.29
N ASP A 81 9.92 0.34 0.34
CA ASP A 81 9.75 0.86 -1.00
C ASP A 81 8.93 2.15 -0.99
N LYS A 82 9.58 3.26 -1.29
CA LYS A 82 8.97 4.58 -1.34
C LYS A 82 7.99 4.79 -2.51
N TYR A 83 7.84 3.78 -3.35
CA TYR A 83 6.89 3.76 -4.46
C TYR A 83 5.66 2.88 -4.22
N GLU A 84 5.47 2.43 -2.98
CA GLU A 84 4.25 1.73 -2.54
C GLU A 84 3.84 2.15 -1.12
N LEU A 85 3.95 3.43 -0.82
CA LEU A 85 3.66 3.96 0.51
C LEU A 85 2.18 3.78 0.88
N PRO A 86 1.90 3.36 2.11
CA PRO A 86 0.55 3.24 2.61
C PRO A 86 -0.01 4.61 3.03
N ARG A 87 -1.32 4.67 3.24
CA ARG A 87 -2.01 5.82 3.82
C ARG A 87 -3.29 5.40 4.52
N PHE A 88 -3.64 6.05 5.61
CA PHE A 88 -4.92 5.85 6.27
C PHE A 88 -5.98 6.79 5.67
N PRO A 89 -7.21 6.29 5.39
CA PRO A 89 -8.30 7.17 5.00
C PRO A 89 -8.76 8.03 6.17
N ILE A 90 -8.88 9.32 5.94
CA ILE A 90 -9.46 10.31 6.86
C ILE A 90 -10.61 10.98 6.10
N ASN A 91 -11.81 10.53 6.37
CA ASN A 91 -13.06 11.03 5.78
C ASN A 91 -14.14 11.05 6.85
N GLU A 92 -15.35 11.42 6.53
CA GLU A 92 -16.47 11.53 7.49
C GLU A 92 -16.68 10.25 8.32
N LYS A 93 -16.54 9.07 7.70
CA LYS A 93 -16.67 7.77 8.38
C LYS A 93 -15.48 7.42 9.28
N TYR A 94 -14.28 7.89 8.92
CA TYR A 94 -13.01 7.47 9.53
C TYR A 94 -12.18 8.63 10.08
N GLY A 95 -12.76 9.83 10.20
CA GLY A 95 -12.07 11.06 10.57
C GLY A 95 -12.33 11.56 11.99
N ASP A 96 -12.91 10.72 12.87
CA ASP A 96 -13.11 11.12 14.26
C ASP A 96 -11.77 11.34 14.99
N LEU A 97 -11.77 12.25 15.97
CA LEU A 97 -10.56 12.68 16.65
C LEU A 97 -9.88 11.55 17.45
N LYS A 98 -10.65 10.60 18.00
CA LYS A 98 -10.11 9.47 18.75
C LYS A 98 -9.30 8.56 17.81
N ARG A 99 -9.88 8.24 16.65
CA ARG A 99 -9.20 7.47 15.62
C ARG A 99 -7.98 8.22 15.09
N PHE A 100 -8.08 9.50 14.80
CA PHE A 100 -6.95 10.30 14.34
C PHE A 100 -5.79 10.27 15.33
N LYS A 101 -6.05 10.50 16.64
CA LYS A 101 -5.05 10.39 17.70
C LYS A 101 -4.42 8.99 17.75
N PHE A 102 -5.19 7.94 17.55
CA PHE A 102 -4.67 6.56 17.48
C PHE A 102 -3.72 6.40 16.29
N LEU A 103 -4.14 6.82 15.10
CA LEU A 103 -3.38 6.63 13.87
C LEU A 103 -2.02 7.37 13.86
N ILE A 104 -1.96 8.59 14.39
CA ILE A 104 -0.70 9.35 14.42
C ILE A 104 0.32 8.82 15.45
N ASN A 105 -0.10 7.95 16.36
CA ASN A 105 0.75 7.29 17.34
C ASN A 105 1.17 5.86 16.93
N LEU A 106 0.66 5.36 15.81
CA LEU A 106 1.06 4.06 15.30
C LEU A 106 2.53 4.06 14.87
N GLN A 107 3.19 2.94 15.12
CA GLN A 107 4.54 2.67 14.62
C GLN A 107 4.50 1.66 13.47
N PRO A 108 5.47 1.66 12.56
CA PRO A 108 5.55 0.62 11.55
C PRO A 108 5.78 -0.75 12.20
N LEU A 109 5.08 -1.76 11.72
CA LEU A 109 5.42 -3.15 12.03
C LEU A 109 6.58 -3.54 11.10
N GLU A 110 7.78 -3.44 11.63
CA GLU A 110 9.00 -3.62 10.86
C GLU A 110 9.18 -5.07 10.41
N TYR A 111 9.57 -5.25 9.17
CA TYR A 111 9.90 -6.56 8.60
C TYR A 111 11.10 -6.46 7.65
N LYS A 112 11.83 -7.55 7.50
CA LYS A 112 12.98 -7.63 6.61
C LYS A 112 12.56 -7.78 5.15
N ASN A 113 11.58 -8.66 4.88
CA ASN A 113 11.13 -8.96 3.54
C ASN A 113 9.62 -9.24 3.49
N LEU A 114 8.99 -8.91 2.36
CA LEU A 114 7.58 -9.14 2.08
C LEU A 114 7.46 -9.74 0.67
N LEU A 115 6.78 -10.87 0.55
CA LEU A 115 6.49 -11.55 -0.71
C LEU A 115 4.98 -11.75 -0.87
N PRO A 116 4.44 -11.71 -2.08
CA PRO A 116 5.12 -11.49 -3.35
C PRO A 116 5.54 -10.02 -3.54
N LYS A 117 6.60 -9.79 -4.32
CA LYS A 117 7.00 -8.43 -4.71
C LYS A 117 6.05 -7.82 -5.73
N GLU A 118 5.53 -8.64 -6.65
CA GLU A 118 4.46 -8.21 -7.55
C GLU A 118 3.13 -8.25 -6.80
N LYS A 119 2.50 -7.08 -6.72
CA LYS A 119 1.20 -6.92 -6.03
C LYS A 119 0.01 -7.10 -6.96
N PHE A 120 0.23 -7.04 -8.26
CA PHE A 120 -0.82 -7.24 -9.23
C PHE A 120 -1.18 -8.72 -9.35
N ILE A 121 -2.38 -9.07 -8.93
CA ILE A 121 -2.89 -10.45 -8.97
C ILE A 121 -3.46 -10.78 -10.34
N THR A 122 -3.18 -11.99 -10.79
CA THR A 122 -3.75 -12.60 -11.98
C THR A 122 -4.49 -13.89 -11.60
N LEU A 123 -5.21 -14.49 -12.53
CA LEU A 123 -5.87 -15.79 -12.30
C LEU A 123 -4.90 -16.90 -11.86
N LYS A 124 -3.62 -16.78 -12.21
CA LYS A 124 -2.60 -17.81 -11.91
C LYS A 124 -2.06 -17.71 -10.48
N ASN A 125 -2.09 -16.54 -9.86
CA ASN A 125 -1.53 -16.28 -8.53
C ASN A 125 -2.56 -15.73 -7.54
N ASN A 126 -3.82 -16.12 -7.70
CA ASN A 126 -4.92 -15.73 -6.82
C ASN A 126 -5.50 -16.96 -6.08
N PRO A 127 -5.47 -17.01 -4.75
CA PRO A 127 -4.88 -16.01 -3.86
C PRO A 127 -3.35 -16.06 -3.87
N PRO A 128 -2.67 -14.92 -3.61
CA PRO A 128 -1.21 -14.90 -3.49
C PRO A 128 -0.75 -15.58 -2.20
N LEU A 129 0.43 -16.19 -2.21
CA LEU A 129 1.07 -16.63 -0.98
C LEU A 129 1.81 -15.45 -0.34
N LEU A 130 1.21 -14.84 0.67
CA LEU A 130 1.83 -13.74 1.39
C LEU A 130 2.77 -14.27 2.47
N THR A 131 4.04 -13.89 2.39
CA THR A 131 5.04 -14.20 3.41
C THR A 131 5.71 -12.93 3.89
N VAL A 132 5.75 -12.76 5.21
CA VAL A 132 6.44 -11.66 5.90
C VAL A 132 7.60 -12.24 6.69
N GLU A 133 8.82 -11.84 6.36
CA GLU A 133 10.01 -12.20 7.13
C GLU A 133 10.38 -11.04 8.06
N PHE A 134 10.30 -11.26 9.36
CA PHE A 134 10.66 -10.26 10.37
C PHE A 134 12.16 -10.29 10.67
N PHE A 135 12.65 -9.27 11.33
CA PHE A 135 13.99 -9.29 11.91
C PHE A 135 14.04 -10.32 13.05
N LYS A 136 15.22 -10.91 13.29
CA LYS A 136 15.35 -12.01 14.28
C LYS A 136 15.08 -11.58 15.72
N ASP A 137 15.28 -10.31 16.02
CA ASP A 137 15.06 -9.69 17.32
C ASP A 137 13.63 -9.17 17.54
N GLN A 138 12.79 -9.22 16.50
CA GLN A 138 11.39 -8.84 16.62
C GLN A 138 10.64 -9.82 17.52
N LYS A 139 10.21 -9.33 18.68
CA LYS A 139 9.49 -10.11 19.70
C LYS A 139 7.98 -10.16 19.42
N ASN A 140 7.33 -11.11 20.05
CA ASN A 140 5.86 -11.21 20.11
C ASN A 140 5.15 -11.33 18.73
N ILE A 141 5.86 -11.77 17.68
CA ILE A 141 5.27 -11.88 16.34
C ILE A 141 4.08 -12.83 16.28
N GLN A 142 4.02 -13.82 17.18
CA GLN A 142 2.88 -14.74 17.32
C GLN A 142 1.58 -14.06 17.79
N ASN A 143 1.68 -12.84 18.33
CA ASN A 143 0.53 -12.04 18.74
C ASN A 143 0.03 -11.09 17.64
N ILE A 144 0.59 -11.19 16.43
CA ILE A 144 0.13 -10.44 15.27
C ILE A 144 -1.29 -10.87 14.94
N ASN A 145 -2.16 -9.89 14.75
CA ASN A 145 -3.50 -10.08 14.24
C ASN A 145 -3.65 -9.46 12.86
N CYS A 146 -4.20 -10.23 11.93
CA CYS A 146 -4.43 -9.78 10.56
C CYS A 146 -5.89 -9.90 10.18
N PHE A 147 -6.33 -8.96 9.34
CA PHE A 147 -7.62 -8.99 8.65
C PHE A 147 -7.40 -8.77 7.16
N SER A 148 -8.10 -9.54 6.35
CA SER A 148 -8.06 -9.43 4.88
C SER A 148 -9.47 -9.42 4.30
N ASN A 149 -9.63 -8.81 3.13
CA ASN A 149 -10.89 -8.79 2.39
C ASN A 149 -10.71 -9.44 1.02
N GLU A 150 -10.88 -10.73 0.94
CA GLU A 150 -10.83 -11.51 -0.29
C GLU A 150 -12.13 -11.35 -1.11
N SER A 151 -13.22 -11.32 -0.40
CA SER A 151 -14.57 -11.04 -0.89
C SER A 151 -15.13 -9.85 -0.14
N ASP A 152 -16.19 -9.33 -0.19
CA ASP A 152 -16.69 -8.06 0.37
C ASP A 152 -16.53 -7.88 1.90
N GLU A 153 -16.16 -8.94 2.63
CA GLU A 153 -16.06 -8.93 4.07
C GLU A 153 -14.61 -9.01 4.57
N TRP A 154 -14.34 -8.32 5.68
CA TRP A 154 -13.08 -8.42 6.39
C TRP A 154 -13.09 -9.63 7.32
N LYS A 155 -12.18 -10.58 7.07
CA LYS A 155 -12.05 -11.83 7.84
C LYS A 155 -10.60 -12.03 8.27
N ASN A 156 -10.40 -12.85 9.31
CA ASN A 156 -9.06 -13.27 9.70
C ASN A 156 -8.56 -14.34 8.72
N PRO A 157 -7.45 -14.15 8.02
CA PRO A 157 -6.77 -15.21 7.28
C PRO A 157 -6.16 -16.22 8.24
N ILE A 158 -5.69 -17.36 7.74
CA ILE A 158 -4.95 -18.33 8.54
C ILE A 158 -3.50 -17.87 8.62
N LEU A 159 -2.98 -17.75 9.85
CA LEU A 159 -1.61 -17.30 10.12
C LEU A 159 -0.77 -18.49 10.59
N ASN A 160 0.28 -18.78 9.84
CA ASN A 160 1.27 -19.80 10.20
C ASN A 160 2.62 -19.14 10.47
N PHE A 161 3.27 -19.52 11.55
CA PHE A 161 4.57 -18.98 11.94
C PHE A 161 5.65 -20.05 11.79
N ASP A 162 6.72 -19.71 11.10
CA ASP A 162 7.95 -20.50 10.99
C ASP A 162 9.13 -19.61 11.39
N LYS A 163 9.63 -19.80 12.61
CA LYS A 163 10.70 -18.96 13.20
C LYS A 163 10.33 -17.48 13.15
N ASN A 164 11.03 -16.69 12.35
CA ASN A 164 10.79 -15.26 12.14
C ASN A 164 9.93 -14.95 10.90
N LYS A 165 9.24 -15.95 10.35
CA LYS A 165 8.36 -15.77 9.18
C LYS A 165 6.91 -15.95 9.55
N LEU A 166 6.08 -15.06 9.06
CA LEU A 166 4.63 -15.18 9.01
C LEU A 166 4.23 -15.57 7.59
N ILE A 167 3.55 -16.69 7.46
CA ILE A 167 2.94 -17.15 6.23
C ILE A 167 1.44 -16.96 6.36
N VAL A 168 0.88 -16.12 5.51
CA VAL A 168 -0.55 -15.83 5.50
C VAL A 168 -1.21 -16.64 4.41
N GLN A 169 -2.12 -17.50 4.82
CA GLN A 169 -2.99 -18.24 3.92
C GLN A 169 -4.36 -17.55 3.89
N PHE A 170 -4.67 -16.94 2.76
CA PHE A 170 -6.00 -16.39 2.50
C PHE A 170 -7.03 -17.50 2.42
N ARG A 171 -8.26 -17.24 2.84
CA ARG A 171 -9.33 -18.26 2.91
C ARG A 171 -9.92 -18.59 1.56
N GLU A 172 -9.94 -17.61 0.66
CA GLU A 172 -10.55 -17.72 -0.65
C GLU A 172 -9.79 -16.85 -1.67
N LYS A 173 -10.16 -16.95 -2.94
CA LYS A 173 -9.64 -16.08 -3.99
C LYS A 173 -10.15 -14.66 -3.81
N PHE A 174 -9.33 -13.69 -4.13
CA PHE A 174 -9.79 -12.32 -4.24
C PHE A 174 -10.74 -12.19 -5.44
N THR A 175 -11.97 -11.80 -5.17
CA THR A 175 -13.01 -11.62 -6.18
C THR A 175 -13.20 -10.16 -6.55
N PHE A 176 -12.77 -9.25 -5.68
CA PHE A 176 -12.80 -7.81 -5.90
C PHE A 176 -11.43 -7.29 -6.29
N ARG A 177 -11.44 -6.25 -7.09
CA ARG A 177 -10.25 -5.42 -7.29
C ARG A 177 -9.84 -4.79 -5.96
N ARG A 178 -8.55 -4.60 -5.76
CA ARG A 178 -7.99 -3.99 -4.55
C ARG A 178 -8.19 -4.84 -3.28
N GLY A 179 -7.90 -6.12 -3.38
CA GLY A 179 -7.77 -6.99 -2.21
C GLY A 179 -6.75 -6.40 -1.23
N ARG A 180 -7.03 -6.46 0.06
CA ARG A 180 -6.20 -5.84 1.09
C ARG A 180 -6.01 -6.75 2.27
N ILE A 181 -4.87 -6.59 2.93
CA ILE A 181 -4.62 -7.15 4.26
C ILE A 181 -4.09 -6.04 5.17
N ASN A 182 -4.53 -6.06 6.41
CA ASN A 182 -4.03 -5.22 7.49
C ASN A 182 -3.57 -6.10 8.63
N CYS A 183 -2.35 -5.90 9.12
CA CYS A 183 -1.79 -6.63 10.24
C CYS A 183 -1.33 -5.65 11.32
N SER A 184 -1.64 -5.96 12.56
CA SER A 184 -1.28 -5.15 13.72
C SER A 184 -0.73 -6.01 14.85
N LEU A 185 0.15 -5.40 15.63
CA LEU A 185 0.74 -5.97 16.83
C LEU A 185 0.71 -4.94 17.95
N ASN A 186 0.21 -5.31 19.11
CA ASN A 186 0.40 -4.53 20.32
C ASN A 186 1.69 -5.02 21.02
N ASP A 187 2.71 -4.20 20.95
CA ASP A 187 4.00 -4.48 21.57
C ASP A 187 4.14 -3.62 22.84
N ASN A 188 3.72 -4.19 23.99
CA ASN A 188 3.77 -3.53 25.29
C ASN A 188 3.12 -2.12 25.33
N GLY A 189 1.94 -1.98 24.72
CA GLY A 189 1.20 -0.72 24.64
C GLY A 189 1.49 0.10 23.39
N THR A 190 2.56 -0.20 22.67
CA THR A 190 2.86 0.42 21.38
C THR A 190 2.20 -0.37 20.25
N TRP A 191 1.26 0.26 19.54
CA TRP A 191 0.65 -0.36 18.39
C TRP A 191 1.51 -0.20 17.15
N ARG A 192 1.80 -1.35 16.51
CA ARG A 192 2.52 -1.43 15.23
C ARG A 192 1.60 -1.90 14.14
N TRP A 193 1.80 -1.40 12.92
CA TRP A 193 0.90 -1.69 11.81
C TRP A 193 1.66 -1.80 10.49
N PHE A 194 1.30 -2.79 9.68
CA PHE A 194 1.55 -2.77 8.25
C PHE A 194 0.28 -3.20 7.50
N GLY A 195 0.17 -2.76 6.25
CA GLY A 195 -0.82 -3.26 5.32
C GLY A 195 -0.22 -3.52 3.95
N SER A 196 -0.92 -4.30 3.17
CA SER A 196 -0.61 -4.56 1.77
C SER A 196 -1.89 -4.64 0.96
N GLN A 197 -1.74 -4.45 -0.35
CA GLN A 197 -2.84 -4.62 -1.31
C GLN A 197 -2.38 -5.54 -2.44
N PHE A 198 -3.37 -6.10 -3.15
CA PHE A 198 -3.16 -7.02 -4.25
C PHE A 198 -4.12 -6.69 -5.39
#